data_0cf7beedd107d00428fa8b862d279c14
#
_entry.id   0cf7beedd107d00428fa8b862d279c14
#
_cell.length_a   1.000
_cell.length_b   1.000
_cell.length_c   1.000
_cell.angle_alpha   90.00
_cell.angle_beta   90.00
_cell.angle_gamma   90.00
#
_symmetry.space_group_name_H-M   'P 1'
#
loop_
_entity.id
_entity.type
_entity.pdbx_description
1 polymer ?
#
loop_
_entity_poly.entity_id
_entity_poly.type
_entity_poly.pdbx_seq_one_letter_code
_entity_poly.pdbx_strand_id
1 'polypeptide(L)'
;RSMNQYMEKYPDEIKVGLEFAELIYVYAVGKMDKDAILEALEAKNYYKDRIIEYSKENHIKSLQQYIEINSQISELERDALTGFKTRKAYYKDIAIIECDEEMCNQPVGIAFADVNGLKKINDNLGHEAEDELLAAIAKKIITIFQEAGCYRFGGDEFIILSFDKSETDFQNKLQKLSKLWTAECSASIGSVWLEHAKDIEKNLSVADEKMYVNKNHYYKNRF
;
A
#
# COMPACT_ATOMS: atom_id res chain seq x y z
N ARG A 1 0.90 22.94 -46.46
CA ARG A 1 1.02 22.41 -45.08
C ARG A 1 0.94 20.91 -45.21
N SER A 2 2.00 20.21 -44.84
CA SER A 2 2.05 18.76 -45.03
C SER A 2 0.97 18.06 -44.18
N MET A 3 0.37 17.02 -44.73
CA MET A 3 -0.61 16.17 -44.06
C MET A 3 -0.13 15.71 -42.69
N ASN A 4 1.18 15.50 -42.54
CA ASN A 4 1.83 15.13 -41.26
C ASN A 4 1.65 16.15 -40.14
N GLN A 5 1.71 17.48 -40.42
CA GLN A 5 1.48 18.52 -39.38
C GLN A 5 0.03 18.59 -38.89
N TYR A 6 -0.90 18.22 -39.76
CA TYR A 6 -2.32 18.18 -39.39
C TYR A 6 -2.63 16.97 -38.49
N MET A 7 -2.07 15.82 -38.84
CA MET A 7 -2.28 14.55 -38.11
C MET A 7 -1.65 14.52 -36.69
N GLU A 8 -0.58 15.27 -36.46
CA GLU A 8 0.00 15.43 -35.10
C GLU A 8 -0.97 16.13 -34.13
N LYS A 9 -1.85 16.96 -34.65
CA LYS A 9 -2.79 17.76 -33.86
C LYS A 9 -4.09 17.01 -33.54
N TYR A 10 -4.45 16.01 -34.32
CA TYR A 10 -5.75 15.31 -34.28
C TYR A 10 -5.57 13.79 -34.32
N PRO A 11 -5.30 13.14 -33.17
CA PRO A 11 -5.01 11.70 -33.16
C PRO A 11 -6.16 10.81 -33.64
N ASP A 12 -7.41 11.25 -33.50
CA ASP A 12 -8.56 10.50 -34.02
C ASP A 12 -8.58 10.43 -35.55
N GLU A 13 -7.90 11.36 -36.21
CA GLU A 13 -7.79 11.41 -37.70
C GLU A 13 -6.73 10.42 -38.22
N ILE A 14 -5.86 9.85 -37.39
CA ILE A 14 -4.90 8.82 -37.77
C ILE A 14 -5.65 7.56 -38.27
N LYS A 15 -6.75 7.21 -37.61
CA LYS A 15 -7.61 6.09 -38.07
C LYS A 15 -8.24 6.37 -39.41
N VAL A 16 -8.74 7.58 -39.63
CA VAL A 16 -9.30 8.02 -40.91
C VAL A 16 -8.23 7.97 -41.99
N GLY A 17 -6.99 8.38 -41.69
CA GLY A 17 -5.87 8.27 -42.63
C GLY A 17 -5.56 6.83 -43.02
N LEU A 18 -5.62 5.89 -42.08
CA LEU A 18 -5.44 4.47 -42.36
C LEU A 18 -6.55 3.92 -43.28
N GLU A 19 -7.82 4.22 -42.95
CA GLU A 19 -8.98 3.80 -43.76
C GLU A 19 -8.89 4.35 -45.19
N PHE A 20 -8.46 5.61 -45.35
CA PHE A 20 -8.26 6.21 -46.64
C PHE A 20 -7.13 5.53 -47.44
N ALA A 21 -6.01 5.22 -46.81
CA ALA A 21 -4.92 4.49 -47.44
C ALA A 21 -5.35 3.06 -47.86
N GLU A 22 -6.22 2.42 -47.11
CA GLU A 22 -6.80 1.12 -47.46
C GLU A 22 -7.72 1.20 -48.70
N LEU A 23 -8.54 2.24 -48.79
CA LEU A 23 -9.38 2.48 -49.96
C LEU A 23 -8.56 2.73 -51.23
N ILE A 24 -7.50 3.55 -51.15
CA ILE A 24 -6.59 3.80 -52.27
C ILE A 24 -5.92 2.51 -52.72
N TYR A 25 -5.46 1.68 -51.76
CA TYR A 25 -4.86 0.38 -52.06
C TYR A 25 -5.79 -0.53 -52.84
N VAL A 26 -7.04 -0.67 -52.38
CA VAL A 26 -8.05 -1.51 -53.07
C VAL A 26 -8.32 -1.00 -54.49
N TYR A 27 -8.43 0.32 -54.69
CA TYR A 27 -8.63 0.92 -55.97
C TYR A 27 -7.43 0.69 -56.91
N ALA A 28 -6.20 0.92 -56.43
CA ALA A 28 -4.97 0.75 -57.18
C ALA A 28 -4.76 -0.72 -57.61
N VAL A 29 -5.06 -1.68 -56.76
CA VAL A 29 -5.04 -3.12 -57.06
C VAL A 29 -6.05 -3.44 -58.20
N GLY A 30 -7.27 -2.89 -58.12
CA GLY A 30 -8.28 -3.07 -59.16
C GLY A 30 -7.88 -2.48 -60.53
N LYS A 31 -6.98 -1.50 -60.55
CA LYS A 31 -6.42 -0.89 -61.78
C LYS A 31 -5.09 -1.50 -62.22
N MET A 32 -4.50 -2.41 -61.46
CA MET A 32 -3.16 -2.98 -61.68
C MET A 32 -2.05 -1.92 -61.72
N ASP A 33 -2.24 -0.78 -61.03
CA ASP A 33 -1.29 0.32 -60.97
C ASP A 33 -0.27 0.02 -59.85
N LYS A 34 0.93 -0.40 -60.24
CA LYS A 34 1.98 -0.83 -59.32
C LYS A 34 2.53 0.31 -58.45
N ASP A 35 2.65 1.52 -59.01
CA ASP A 35 3.20 2.66 -58.31
C ASP A 35 2.21 3.16 -57.25
N ALA A 36 0.93 3.26 -57.62
CA ALA A 36 -0.14 3.60 -56.69
C ALA A 36 -0.33 2.55 -55.57
N ILE A 37 -0.11 1.26 -55.86
CA ILE A 37 -0.12 0.19 -54.86
C ILE A 37 1.00 0.40 -53.83
N LEU A 38 2.22 0.71 -54.29
CA LEU A 38 3.37 0.93 -53.42
C LEU A 38 3.16 2.12 -52.51
N GLU A 39 2.73 3.27 -53.06
CA GLU A 39 2.42 4.48 -52.26
C GLU A 39 1.35 4.21 -51.19
N ALA A 40 0.28 3.48 -51.55
CA ALA A 40 -0.78 3.15 -50.61
C ALA A 40 -0.30 2.21 -49.49
N LEU A 41 0.60 1.27 -49.77
CA LEU A 41 1.22 0.39 -48.76
C LEU A 41 2.12 1.17 -47.82
N GLU A 42 2.93 2.09 -48.31
CA GLU A 42 3.77 2.96 -47.51
C GLU A 42 2.93 3.84 -46.55
N ALA A 43 1.88 4.47 -47.09
CA ALA A 43 0.95 5.24 -46.27
C ALA A 43 0.26 4.39 -45.20
N LYS A 44 -0.19 3.19 -45.54
CA LYS A 44 -0.81 2.25 -44.60
C LYS A 44 0.14 1.85 -43.46
N ASN A 45 1.40 1.55 -43.74
CA ASN A 45 2.39 1.22 -42.76
C ASN A 45 2.69 2.43 -41.83
N TYR A 46 2.85 3.61 -42.41
CA TYR A 46 3.03 4.85 -41.66
C TYR A 46 1.90 5.08 -40.62
N TYR A 47 0.65 4.98 -41.03
CA TYR A 47 -0.47 5.18 -40.13
C TYR A 47 -0.59 4.08 -39.06
N LYS A 48 -0.29 2.82 -39.39
CA LYS A 48 -0.24 1.74 -38.39
C LYS A 48 0.81 2.00 -37.32
N ASP A 49 2.01 2.40 -37.71
CA ASP A 49 3.09 2.68 -36.77
C ASP A 49 2.72 3.85 -35.85
N ARG A 50 2.10 4.90 -36.40
CA ARG A 50 1.61 6.05 -35.59
C ARG A 50 0.51 5.68 -34.62
N ILE A 51 -0.41 4.79 -35.00
CA ILE A 51 -1.45 4.28 -34.09
C ILE A 51 -0.82 3.52 -32.92
N ILE A 52 0.17 2.67 -33.21
CA ILE A 52 0.88 1.89 -32.18
C ILE A 52 1.64 2.83 -31.23
N GLU A 53 2.35 3.82 -31.74
CA GLU A 53 3.09 4.80 -30.97
C GLU A 53 2.17 5.60 -30.04
N TYR A 54 1.09 6.15 -30.58
CA TYR A 54 0.08 6.89 -29.81
C TYR A 54 -0.58 6.05 -28.72
N SER A 55 -0.90 4.78 -29.03
CA SER A 55 -1.45 3.84 -28.06
C SER A 55 -0.48 3.56 -26.91
N LYS A 56 0.83 3.39 -27.20
CA LYS A 56 1.87 3.21 -26.18
C LYS A 56 2.02 4.44 -25.31
N GLU A 57 2.05 5.63 -25.89
CA GLU A 57 2.15 6.89 -25.11
C GLU A 57 0.98 7.08 -24.15
N ASN A 58 -0.26 6.83 -24.62
CA ASN A 58 -1.43 6.93 -23.76
C ASN A 58 -1.43 5.88 -22.65
N HIS A 59 -0.98 4.66 -22.94
CA HIS A 59 -0.83 3.62 -21.93
C HIS A 59 0.18 4.02 -20.85
N ILE A 60 1.33 4.56 -21.24
CA ILE A 60 2.34 5.06 -20.30
C ILE A 60 1.78 6.19 -19.44
N LYS A 61 1.07 7.17 -20.02
CA LYS A 61 0.42 8.25 -19.24
C LYS A 61 -0.58 7.73 -18.24
N SER A 62 -1.41 6.77 -18.64
CA SER A 62 -2.39 6.14 -17.73
C SER A 62 -1.72 5.40 -16.59
N LEU A 63 -0.62 4.68 -16.84
CA LEU A 63 0.17 4.01 -15.81
C LEU A 63 0.82 5.03 -14.85
N GLN A 64 1.36 6.12 -15.36
CA GLN A 64 1.93 7.18 -14.54
C GLN A 64 0.89 7.81 -13.59
N GLN A 65 -0.30 8.13 -14.11
CA GLN A 65 -1.41 8.62 -13.30
C GLN A 65 -1.85 7.62 -12.23
N TYR A 66 -1.93 6.34 -12.59
CA TYR A 66 -2.27 5.28 -11.64
C TYR A 66 -1.25 5.16 -10.51
N ILE A 67 0.06 5.22 -10.84
CA ILE A 67 1.14 5.19 -9.84
C ILE A 67 1.06 6.41 -8.92
N GLU A 68 0.85 7.61 -9.46
CA GLU A 68 0.74 8.84 -8.69
C GLU A 68 -0.46 8.82 -7.73
N ILE A 69 -1.62 8.40 -8.20
CA ILE A 69 -2.82 8.27 -7.37
C ILE A 69 -2.59 7.25 -6.24
N ASN A 70 -2.00 6.09 -6.54
CA ASN A 70 -1.71 5.09 -5.52
C ASN A 70 -0.67 5.56 -4.50
N SER A 71 0.33 6.35 -4.92
CA SER A 71 1.30 6.97 -4.01
C SER A 71 0.61 7.94 -3.04
N GLN A 72 -0.26 8.82 -3.55
CA GLN A 72 -1.02 9.76 -2.73
C GLN A 72 -1.97 9.04 -1.74
N ILE A 73 -2.65 7.98 -2.19
CA ILE A 73 -3.49 7.14 -1.32
C ILE A 73 -2.63 6.51 -0.22
N SER A 74 -1.46 5.97 -0.55
CA SER A 74 -0.54 5.35 0.41
C SER A 74 -0.04 6.35 1.46
N GLU A 75 0.22 7.60 1.10
CA GLU A 75 0.60 8.66 2.03
C GLU A 75 -0.55 9.02 2.98
N LEU A 76 -1.79 9.12 2.47
CA LEU A 76 -2.99 9.39 3.28
C LEU A 76 -3.35 8.24 4.24
N GLU A 77 -2.85 7.03 3.98
CA GLU A 77 -3.04 5.85 4.84
C GLU A 77 -2.00 5.74 5.95
N ARG A 78 -1.05 6.70 6.05
CA ARG A 78 -0.02 6.72 7.09
C ARG A 78 -0.26 7.81 8.11
N ASP A 79 0.04 7.49 9.37
CA ASP A 79 0.11 8.44 10.47
C ASP A 79 1.39 9.27 10.35
N ALA A 80 1.25 10.60 10.30
CA ALA A 80 2.35 11.52 10.05
C ALA A 80 3.43 11.50 11.15
N LEU A 81 3.05 11.21 12.41
CA LEU A 81 3.96 11.19 13.54
C LEU A 81 4.80 9.90 13.58
N THR A 82 4.15 8.76 13.41
CA THR A 82 4.78 7.45 13.62
C THR A 82 5.22 6.77 12.33
N GLY A 83 4.70 7.19 11.17
CA GLY A 83 4.88 6.53 9.89
C GLY A 83 4.11 5.20 9.73
N PHE A 84 3.42 4.75 10.77
CA PHE A 84 2.60 3.55 10.73
C PHE A 84 1.35 3.77 9.90
N LYS A 85 0.74 2.68 9.44
CA LYS A 85 -0.57 2.75 8.79
C LYS A 85 -1.64 3.26 9.78
N THR A 86 -2.64 3.97 9.26
CA THR A 86 -3.77 4.45 10.07
C THR A 86 -4.76 3.33 10.41
N ARG A 87 -5.65 3.57 11.37
CA ARG A 87 -6.79 2.71 11.68
C ARG A 87 -7.64 2.40 10.42
N LYS A 88 -7.82 3.39 9.53
CA LYS A 88 -8.56 3.19 8.27
C LYS A 88 -7.85 2.18 7.36
N ALA A 89 -6.53 2.29 7.26
CA ALA A 89 -5.72 1.35 6.50
C ALA A 89 -5.76 -0.06 7.09
N TYR A 90 -5.80 -0.19 8.43
CA TYR A 90 -5.98 -1.47 9.11
C TYR A 90 -7.25 -2.20 8.61
N TYR A 91 -8.42 -1.56 8.67
CA TYR A 91 -9.66 -2.20 8.23
C TYR A 91 -9.66 -2.57 6.75
N LYS A 92 -9.04 -1.74 5.91
CA LYS A 92 -8.86 -2.03 4.49
C LYS A 92 -7.98 -3.28 4.28
N ASP A 93 -6.85 -3.36 4.97
CA ASP A 93 -5.92 -4.48 4.86
C ASP A 93 -6.55 -5.78 5.37
N ILE A 94 -7.30 -5.75 6.48
CA ILE A 94 -8.04 -6.92 6.98
C ILE A 94 -9.04 -7.42 5.94
N ALA A 95 -9.82 -6.54 5.35
CA ALA A 95 -10.78 -6.91 4.31
C ALA A 95 -10.09 -7.58 3.11
N ILE A 96 -8.90 -7.12 2.72
CA ILE A 96 -8.10 -7.74 1.65
C ILE A 96 -7.62 -9.13 2.09
N ILE A 97 -7.03 -9.26 3.28
CA ILE A 97 -6.52 -10.52 3.82
C ILE A 97 -7.63 -11.58 3.91
N GLU A 98 -8.82 -11.21 4.41
CA GLU A 98 -9.93 -12.14 4.57
C GLU A 98 -10.59 -12.55 3.24
N CYS A 99 -10.49 -11.70 2.20
CA CYS A 99 -10.98 -12.00 0.86
C CYS A 99 -10.00 -12.79 -0.01
N ASP A 100 -8.71 -12.78 0.32
CA ASP A 100 -7.67 -13.48 -0.43
C ASP A 100 -7.47 -14.89 0.12
N GLU A 101 -7.72 -15.92 -0.70
CA GLU A 101 -7.68 -17.33 -0.29
C GLU A 101 -6.27 -17.77 0.14
N GLU A 102 -5.22 -17.23 -0.45
CA GLU A 102 -3.84 -17.51 -0.09
C GLU A 102 -3.45 -16.85 1.22
N MET A 103 -3.75 -15.57 1.38
CA MET A 103 -3.44 -14.80 2.59
C MET A 103 -4.23 -15.27 3.81
N CYS A 104 -5.53 -15.52 3.67
CA CYS A 104 -6.37 -15.95 4.80
C CYS A 104 -6.01 -17.36 5.35
N ASN A 105 -5.28 -18.16 4.59
CA ASN A 105 -4.79 -19.48 5.04
C ASN A 105 -3.36 -19.41 5.63
N GLN A 106 -2.70 -18.25 5.63
CA GLN A 106 -1.40 -18.09 6.28
C GLN A 106 -1.54 -17.91 7.80
N PRO A 107 -0.56 -18.35 8.58
CA PRO A 107 -0.54 -18.06 10.01
C PRO A 107 -0.23 -16.59 10.26
N VAL A 108 -0.78 -16.02 11.33
CA VAL A 108 -0.57 -14.61 11.70
C VAL A 108 -0.50 -14.41 13.20
N GLY A 109 0.50 -13.65 13.64
CA GLY A 109 0.58 -13.12 15.00
C GLY A 109 -0.09 -11.74 15.05
N ILE A 110 -0.98 -11.55 16.01
CA ILE A 110 -1.66 -10.29 16.31
C ILE A 110 -1.12 -9.77 17.63
N ALA A 111 -0.62 -8.54 17.66
CA ALA A 111 -0.30 -7.87 18.91
C ALA A 111 -1.03 -6.52 19.00
N PHE A 112 -1.65 -6.28 20.15
CA PHE A 112 -2.23 -4.99 20.52
C PHE A 112 -1.31 -4.36 21.58
N ALA A 113 -0.88 -3.14 21.36
CA ALA A 113 0.04 -2.43 22.24
C ALA A 113 -0.53 -1.06 22.62
N ASP A 114 -0.37 -0.69 23.88
CA ASP A 114 -0.80 0.59 24.44
C ASP A 114 0.38 1.22 25.21
N VAL A 115 0.69 2.49 24.91
CA VAL A 115 1.84 3.20 25.49
C VAL A 115 1.63 3.48 26.95
N ASN A 116 2.63 3.12 27.77
CA ASN A 116 2.56 3.30 29.22
C ASN A 116 2.90 4.74 29.63
N GLY A 117 2.07 5.32 30.47
CA GLY A 117 2.36 6.59 31.13
C GLY A 117 2.23 7.83 30.25
N LEU A 118 1.66 7.73 29.03
CA LEU A 118 1.53 8.83 28.08
C LEU A 118 0.84 10.05 28.69
N LYS A 119 -0.29 9.86 29.37
CA LYS A 119 -1.00 10.95 30.07
C LYS A 119 -0.13 11.70 31.07
N LYS A 120 0.68 10.99 31.84
CA LYS A 120 1.59 11.61 32.83
C LYS A 120 2.68 12.43 32.15
N ILE A 121 3.17 11.98 31.01
CA ILE A 121 4.17 12.71 30.23
C ILE A 121 3.53 13.98 29.65
N ASN A 122 2.36 13.88 29.06
CA ASN A 122 1.62 15.03 28.55
C ASN A 122 1.33 16.05 29.65
N ASP A 123 0.80 15.61 30.79
CA ASP A 123 0.46 16.50 31.91
C ASP A 123 1.69 17.23 32.51
N ASN A 124 2.89 16.62 32.46
CA ASN A 124 4.11 17.17 33.02
C ASN A 124 5.00 17.92 32.02
N LEU A 125 5.07 17.47 30.77
CA LEU A 125 6.04 17.92 29.78
C LEU A 125 5.40 18.44 28.50
N GLY A 126 4.07 18.30 28.34
CA GLY A 126 3.32 18.80 27.19
C GLY A 126 3.30 17.85 25.98
N HIS A 127 2.61 18.31 24.94
CA HIS A 127 2.35 17.49 23.74
C HIS A 127 3.61 17.13 22.94
N GLU A 128 4.64 17.97 22.91
CA GLU A 128 5.88 17.66 22.19
C GLU A 128 6.57 16.41 22.76
N ALA A 129 6.62 16.29 24.10
CA ALA A 129 7.19 15.11 24.76
C ALA A 129 6.32 13.85 24.59
N GLU A 130 5.00 14.03 24.50
CA GLU A 130 4.06 12.97 24.13
C GLU A 130 4.35 12.43 22.73
N ASP A 131 4.50 13.32 21.74
CA ASP A 131 4.79 12.99 20.35
C ASP A 131 6.15 12.29 20.22
N GLU A 132 7.19 12.77 20.92
CA GLU A 132 8.50 12.13 20.95
C GLU A 132 8.43 10.70 21.50
N LEU A 133 7.64 10.47 22.55
CA LEU A 133 7.44 9.13 23.11
C LEU A 133 6.74 8.20 22.11
N LEU A 134 5.66 8.65 21.48
CA LEU A 134 4.93 7.88 20.47
C LEU A 134 5.83 7.51 19.28
N ALA A 135 6.62 8.45 18.77
CA ALA A 135 7.58 8.20 17.70
C ALA A 135 8.68 7.21 18.12
N ALA A 136 9.18 7.32 19.37
CA ALA A 136 10.18 6.41 19.91
C ALA A 136 9.65 4.97 20.06
N ILE A 137 8.40 4.80 20.50
CA ILE A 137 7.72 3.49 20.59
C ILE A 137 7.57 2.89 19.18
N ALA A 138 7.07 3.66 18.22
CA ALA A 138 6.91 3.19 16.83
C ALA A 138 8.25 2.76 16.23
N LYS A 139 9.33 3.52 16.48
CA LYS A 139 10.68 3.17 16.01
C LYS A 139 11.18 1.85 16.61
N LYS A 140 10.91 1.57 17.89
CA LYS A 140 11.27 0.28 18.52
C LYS A 140 10.46 -0.86 17.90
N ILE A 141 9.16 -0.68 17.69
CA ILE A 141 8.30 -1.68 17.05
C ILE A 141 8.81 -2.03 15.65
N ILE A 142 9.01 -1.04 14.78
CA ILE A 142 9.45 -1.27 13.40
C ILE A 142 10.85 -1.89 13.30
N THR A 143 11.72 -1.62 14.27
CA THR A 143 13.06 -2.23 14.33
C THR A 143 12.98 -3.76 14.46
N ILE A 144 11.97 -4.28 15.14
CA ILE A 144 11.78 -5.73 15.36
C ILE A 144 10.82 -6.33 14.31
N PHE A 145 9.78 -5.57 13.90
CA PHE A 145 8.70 -6.02 13.04
C PHE A 145 8.76 -5.35 11.66
N GLN A 146 9.92 -5.38 11.00
CA GLN A 146 10.20 -4.68 9.73
C GLN A 146 9.24 -5.04 8.59
N GLU A 147 8.82 -6.31 8.53
CA GLU A 147 7.96 -6.86 7.47
C GLU A 147 6.49 -7.01 7.91
N ALA A 148 6.15 -6.56 9.12
CA ALA A 148 4.80 -6.65 9.65
C ALA A 148 3.93 -5.47 9.23
N GLY A 149 2.62 -5.69 9.19
CA GLY A 149 1.64 -4.60 9.17
C GLY A 149 1.62 -3.91 10.53
N CYS A 150 2.14 -2.68 10.62
CA CYS A 150 2.11 -1.87 11.83
C CYS A 150 1.13 -0.70 11.66
N TYR A 151 0.21 -0.55 12.61
CA TYR A 151 -0.88 0.42 12.55
C TYR A 151 -0.95 1.24 13.83
N ARG A 152 -1.18 2.55 13.70
CA ARG A 152 -1.62 3.40 14.81
C ARG A 152 -3.15 3.38 14.85
N PHE A 153 -3.71 2.68 15.83
CA PHE A 153 -5.14 2.40 15.91
C PHE A 153 -5.90 3.46 16.69
N GLY A 154 -5.28 4.03 17.72
CA GLY A 154 -5.78 5.11 18.56
C GLY A 154 -4.69 6.13 18.84
N GLY A 155 -4.88 7.00 19.82
CA GLY A 155 -3.89 8.00 20.23
C GLY A 155 -2.58 7.35 20.68
N ASP A 156 -2.66 6.38 21.58
CA ASP A 156 -1.58 5.62 22.20
C ASP A 156 -1.60 4.11 21.88
N GLU A 157 -2.50 3.69 20.98
CA GLU A 157 -2.75 2.30 20.64
C GLU A 157 -2.13 1.92 19.31
N PHE A 158 -1.42 0.80 19.30
CA PHE A 158 -0.79 0.24 18.10
C PHE A 158 -1.21 -1.20 17.88
N ILE A 159 -1.36 -1.59 16.62
CA ILE A 159 -1.59 -2.97 16.20
C ILE A 159 -0.43 -3.43 15.35
N ILE A 160 -0.02 -4.69 15.55
CA ILE A 160 1.00 -5.37 14.76
C ILE A 160 0.38 -6.65 14.22
N LEU A 161 0.40 -6.83 12.90
CA LEU A 161 0.02 -8.05 12.20
C LEU A 161 1.28 -8.63 11.57
N SER A 162 1.77 -9.75 12.09
CA SER A 162 3.02 -10.37 11.65
C SER A 162 2.77 -11.75 11.08
N PHE A 163 3.05 -11.91 9.78
CA PHE A 163 2.95 -13.19 9.07
C PHE A 163 4.26 -13.98 9.23
N ASP A 164 4.49 -14.44 10.45
CA ASP A 164 5.66 -15.24 10.79
C ASP A 164 5.46 -16.72 10.42
N LYS A 165 6.56 -17.47 10.30
CA LYS A 165 6.51 -18.90 9.96
C LYS A 165 5.98 -19.76 11.10
N SER A 166 6.08 -19.29 12.34
CA SER A 166 5.63 -20.00 13.53
C SER A 166 5.28 -19.06 14.67
N GLU A 167 4.45 -19.54 15.60
CA GLU A 167 4.18 -18.86 16.86
C GLU A 167 5.47 -18.55 17.64
N THR A 168 6.43 -19.48 17.62
CA THR A 168 7.72 -19.31 18.32
C THR A 168 8.49 -18.10 17.74
N ASP A 169 8.51 -17.92 16.42
CA ASP A 169 9.18 -16.76 15.81
C ASP A 169 8.51 -15.44 16.21
N PHE A 170 7.19 -15.41 16.20
CA PHE A 170 6.42 -14.26 16.65
C PHE A 170 6.67 -13.92 18.11
N GLN A 171 6.63 -14.91 19.01
CA GLN A 171 6.90 -14.72 20.43
C GLN A 171 8.35 -14.28 20.70
N ASN A 172 9.31 -14.80 19.92
CA ASN A 172 10.70 -14.34 19.99
C ASN A 172 10.85 -12.87 19.60
N LYS A 173 10.10 -12.39 18.59
CA LYS A 173 10.05 -10.97 18.20
C LYS A 173 9.47 -10.13 19.35
N LEU A 174 8.36 -10.54 19.94
CA LEU A 174 7.77 -9.84 21.09
C LEU A 174 8.74 -9.79 22.29
N GLN A 175 9.46 -10.87 22.57
CA GLN A 175 10.48 -10.90 23.60
C GLN A 175 11.66 -9.97 23.30
N LYS A 176 12.10 -9.88 22.03
CA LYS A 176 13.13 -8.91 21.62
C LYS A 176 12.63 -7.49 21.80
N LEU A 177 11.38 -7.20 21.40
CA LEU A 177 10.76 -5.89 21.58
C LEU A 177 10.70 -5.51 23.07
N SER A 178 10.30 -6.44 23.95
CA SER A 178 10.23 -6.18 25.39
C SER A 178 11.57 -5.81 26.02
N LYS A 179 12.68 -6.30 25.47
CA LYS A 179 14.05 -5.94 25.90
C LYS A 179 14.46 -4.52 25.49
N LEU A 180 13.77 -3.91 24.53
CA LEU A 180 14.01 -2.52 24.13
C LEU A 180 13.25 -1.51 24.99
N TRP A 181 12.31 -1.98 25.86
CA TRP A 181 11.56 -1.09 26.75
C TRP A 181 12.46 -0.53 27.85
N THR A 182 12.26 0.76 28.16
CA THR A 182 12.85 1.41 29.33
C THR A 182 11.75 1.84 30.29
N ALA A 183 12.13 2.35 31.45
CA ALA A 183 11.17 2.86 32.44
C ALA A 183 10.31 4.00 31.88
N GLU A 184 10.90 4.84 31.00
CA GLU A 184 10.26 6.03 30.45
C GLU A 184 9.62 5.78 29.07
N CYS A 185 10.00 4.69 28.38
CA CYS A 185 9.60 4.41 27.02
C CYS A 185 9.23 2.93 26.86
N SER A 186 7.99 2.59 27.18
CA SER A 186 7.46 1.23 27.13
C SER A 186 5.98 1.20 26.72
N ALA A 187 5.53 0.05 26.27
CA ALA A 187 4.13 -0.24 26.01
C ALA A 187 3.72 -1.55 26.67
N SER A 188 2.47 -1.64 27.08
CA SER A 188 1.82 -2.89 27.48
C SER A 188 1.31 -3.60 26.23
N ILE A 189 1.62 -4.90 26.10
CA ILE A 189 1.31 -5.66 24.89
C ILE A 189 0.49 -6.89 25.26
N GLY A 190 -0.60 -7.12 24.54
CA GLY A 190 -1.30 -8.40 24.50
C GLY A 190 -1.17 -9.01 23.10
N SER A 191 -1.11 -10.34 23.02
CA SER A 191 -0.91 -11.00 21.74
C SER A 191 -1.67 -12.31 21.59
N VAL A 192 -1.97 -12.65 20.34
CA VAL A 192 -2.62 -13.89 19.92
C VAL A 192 -1.90 -14.44 18.70
N TRP A 193 -1.82 -15.74 18.57
CA TRP A 193 -1.38 -16.44 17.38
C TRP A 193 -2.55 -17.17 16.75
N LEU A 194 -2.66 -17.08 15.42
CA LEU A 194 -3.64 -17.79 14.62
C LEU A 194 -2.92 -18.64 13.58
N GLU A 195 -3.33 -19.89 13.42
CA GLU A 195 -2.85 -20.76 12.36
C GLU A 195 -3.37 -20.34 10.96
N HIS A 196 -4.43 -19.58 10.94
CA HIS A 196 -5.03 -18.99 9.73
C HIS A 196 -5.43 -17.56 10.01
N ALA A 197 -5.17 -16.65 9.07
CA ALA A 197 -5.53 -15.24 9.16
C ALA A 197 -7.05 -15.03 8.91
N LYS A 198 -7.86 -15.72 9.72
CA LYS A 198 -9.33 -15.64 9.73
C LYS A 198 -9.81 -15.09 11.07
N ASP A 199 -10.93 -14.37 11.05
CA ASP A 199 -11.50 -13.76 12.27
C ASP A 199 -10.49 -12.85 13.01
N ILE A 200 -9.66 -12.10 12.26
CA ILE A 200 -8.62 -11.25 12.83
C ILE A 200 -9.22 -10.23 13.81
N GLU A 201 -10.35 -9.58 13.46
CA GLU A 201 -10.99 -8.60 14.33
C GLU A 201 -11.48 -9.21 15.67
N LYS A 202 -12.03 -10.41 15.63
CA LYS A 202 -12.46 -11.12 16.83
C LYS A 202 -11.27 -11.43 17.74
N ASN A 203 -10.16 -11.85 17.14
CA ASN A 203 -8.94 -12.17 17.89
C ASN A 203 -8.15 -10.92 18.31
N LEU A 204 -8.34 -9.79 17.64
CA LEU A 204 -7.82 -8.50 18.10
C LEU A 204 -8.43 -8.13 19.46
N SER A 205 -9.72 -8.37 19.69
CA SER A 205 -10.36 -8.14 20.98
C SER A 205 -9.72 -8.99 22.11
N VAL A 206 -9.33 -10.23 21.78
CA VAL A 206 -8.61 -11.09 22.75
C VAL A 206 -7.20 -10.56 23.03
N ALA A 207 -6.51 -10.03 22.03
CA ALA A 207 -5.22 -9.39 22.23
C ALA A 207 -5.33 -8.12 23.10
N ASP A 208 -6.36 -7.29 22.88
CA ASP A 208 -6.66 -6.11 23.69
C ASP A 208 -6.93 -6.48 25.15
N GLU A 209 -7.77 -7.49 25.43
CA GLU A 209 -8.00 -7.97 26.79
C GLU A 209 -6.70 -8.38 27.50
N LYS A 210 -5.81 -9.10 26.80
CA LYS A 210 -4.49 -9.47 27.35
C LYS A 210 -3.59 -8.24 27.58
N MET A 211 -3.61 -7.28 26.67
CA MET A 211 -2.91 -6.01 26.82
C MET A 211 -3.39 -5.26 28.07
N TYR A 212 -4.70 -5.17 28.28
CA TYR A 212 -5.30 -4.52 29.44
C TYR A 212 -4.87 -5.18 30.76
N VAL A 213 -4.82 -6.53 30.81
CA VAL A 213 -4.28 -7.25 31.97
C VAL A 213 -2.82 -6.85 32.24
N ASN A 214 -1.99 -6.82 31.21
CA ASN A 214 -0.58 -6.43 31.31
C ASN A 214 -0.42 -4.96 31.72
N LYS A 215 -1.28 -4.06 31.22
CA LYS A 215 -1.30 -2.64 31.61
C LYS A 215 -1.62 -2.48 33.12
N ASN A 216 -2.58 -3.25 33.63
CA ASN A 216 -2.90 -3.26 35.04
C ASN A 216 -1.73 -3.77 35.91
N HIS A 217 -1.00 -4.79 35.46
CA HIS A 217 0.21 -5.27 36.17
C HIS A 217 1.33 -4.23 36.15
N TYR A 218 1.53 -3.54 35.03
CA TYR A 218 2.51 -2.46 34.94
C TYR A 218 2.26 -1.36 35.98
N TYR A 219 1.02 -0.90 36.15
CA TYR A 219 0.70 0.14 37.13
C TYR A 219 0.74 -0.35 38.58
N LYS A 220 0.33 -1.60 38.86
CA LYS A 220 0.40 -2.17 40.22
C LYS A 220 1.84 -2.34 40.77
N ASN A 221 2.79 -2.60 39.88
CA ASN A 221 4.19 -2.83 40.26
C ASN A 221 5.01 -1.54 40.38
N ARG A 222 4.44 -0.38 40.07
CA ARG A 222 5.10 0.94 40.14
C ARG A 222 4.62 1.81 41.32
N PHE A 223 3.65 1.35 42.06
CA PHE A 223 3.12 1.95 43.26
C PHE A 223 3.15 0.94 44.42
#